data_1eea746c0c971afad3c87fbc2ea4402c
#
_entry.id   1eea746c0c971afad3c87fbc2ea4402c
#
_cell.length_a   1.000
_cell.length_b   1.000
_cell.length_c   1.000
_cell.angle_alpha   90.00
_cell.angle_beta   90.00
_cell.angle_gamma   90.00
#
_symmetry.space_group_name_H-M   'P 1'
#
loop_
_entity.id
_entity.type
_entity.pdbx_description
1 polymer ?
#
loop_
_entity_poly.entity_id
_entity_poly.type
_entity_poly.pdbx_seq_one_letter_code
_entity_poly.pdbx_strand_id
1 'polypeptide(L)'
;MRTIFICICCIISSFCLSQQKEEFRLVKNYYNQHRGMLNKEFKKKFDAESNTFKKEAIKGDFLFFMKKMDSIENTALIGALLKVRNIEDLQTLKTIGGISQNPTDKPANVEKIADYPGGMNTLRQEVANLLYVDGVNSDAKTVKTDVVFIVEKDGSISNVHAQGDNFTFNRQAEIALYSITEKFSPALVKGDPERFRFRIPLTLTISD
;
A
#
# COMPACT_ATOMS: atom_id res chain seq x y z
N MET A 1 1.02 26.55 -30.76
CA MET A 1 -0.17 25.74 -30.38
C MET A 1 0.18 24.26 -30.18
N ARG A 2 0.91 23.63 -31.10
CA ARG A 2 1.25 22.17 -31.01
C ARG A 2 2.11 21.82 -29.78
N THR A 3 3.06 22.65 -29.38
CA THR A 3 3.91 22.49 -28.18
C THR A 3 3.13 22.68 -26.88
N ILE A 4 2.19 23.60 -26.83
CA ILE A 4 1.34 23.83 -25.64
C ILE A 4 0.41 22.63 -25.42
N PHE A 5 -0.11 22.03 -26.50
CA PHE A 5 -0.97 20.84 -26.41
C PHE A 5 -0.20 19.61 -25.88
N ILE A 6 1.07 19.44 -26.28
CA ILE A 6 1.95 18.38 -25.80
C ILE A 6 2.25 18.57 -24.31
N CYS A 7 2.53 19.80 -23.84
CA CYS A 7 2.74 20.10 -22.43
C CYS A 7 1.50 19.84 -21.57
N ILE A 8 0.29 20.17 -22.07
CA ILE A 8 -0.95 19.91 -21.37
C ILE A 8 -1.21 18.40 -21.26
N CYS A 9 -0.96 17.61 -22.32
CA CYS A 9 -1.06 16.15 -22.27
C CYS A 9 -0.08 15.52 -21.29
N CYS A 10 1.16 16.03 -21.18
CA CYS A 10 2.15 15.54 -20.21
C CYS A 10 1.75 15.87 -18.77
N ILE A 11 1.12 17.01 -18.50
CA ILE A 11 0.63 17.39 -17.17
C ILE A 11 -0.54 16.49 -16.76
N ILE A 12 -1.47 16.18 -17.68
CA ILE A 12 -2.62 15.31 -17.40
C ILE A 12 -2.18 13.86 -17.12
N SER A 13 -1.15 13.35 -17.80
CA SER A 13 -0.62 12.00 -17.54
C SER A 13 0.04 11.87 -16.16
N SER A 14 0.63 12.93 -15.64
CA SER A 14 1.23 12.94 -14.29
C SER A 14 0.18 12.88 -13.17
N PHE A 15 -1.04 13.35 -13.41
CA PHE A 15 -2.14 13.27 -12.43
C PHE A 15 -2.70 11.85 -12.27
N CYS A 16 -2.68 11.02 -13.30
CA CYS A 16 -3.22 9.65 -13.21
C CYS A 16 -2.40 8.72 -12.31
N LEU A 17 -1.08 8.86 -12.27
CA LEU A 17 -0.20 8.04 -11.40
C LEU A 17 -0.27 8.47 -9.94
N SER A 18 -0.63 9.73 -9.67
CA SER A 18 -0.84 10.24 -8.30
C SER A 18 -2.14 9.73 -7.68
N GLN A 19 -3.15 9.39 -8.48
CA GLN A 19 -4.48 8.97 -7.99
C GLN A 19 -4.45 7.61 -7.28
N GLN A 20 -3.57 6.69 -7.64
CA GLN A 20 -3.51 5.35 -7.06
C GLN A 20 -3.12 5.40 -5.58
N LYS A 21 -2.07 6.14 -5.25
CA LYS A 21 -1.63 6.35 -3.86
C LYS A 21 -2.64 7.19 -3.05
N GLU A 22 -3.34 8.09 -3.73
CA GLU A 22 -4.32 8.98 -3.12
C GLU A 22 -5.50 8.22 -2.51
N GLU A 23 -6.01 7.18 -3.16
CA GLU A 23 -7.11 6.36 -2.65
C GLU A 23 -6.77 5.74 -1.28
N PHE A 24 -5.59 5.15 -1.14
CA PHE A 24 -5.15 4.57 0.13
C PHE A 24 -4.90 5.64 1.19
N ARG A 25 -4.31 6.77 0.80
CA ARG A 25 -4.04 7.90 1.67
C ARG A 25 -5.34 8.50 2.25
N LEU A 26 -6.37 8.64 1.42
CA LEU A 26 -7.68 9.16 1.85
C LEU A 26 -8.32 8.24 2.88
N VAL A 27 -8.33 6.93 2.64
CA VAL A 27 -8.85 5.94 3.60
C VAL A 27 -8.09 6.03 4.92
N LYS A 28 -6.76 5.95 4.89
CA LYS A 28 -5.94 6.01 6.10
C LYS A 28 -6.11 7.30 6.88
N ASN A 29 -6.11 8.45 6.21
CA ASN A 29 -6.31 9.74 6.87
C ASN A 29 -7.68 9.84 7.54
N TYR A 30 -8.73 9.36 6.88
CA TYR A 30 -10.07 9.33 7.45
C TYR A 30 -10.11 8.52 8.76
N TYR A 31 -9.61 7.27 8.73
CA TYR A 31 -9.63 6.42 9.93
C TYR A 31 -8.68 6.90 11.02
N ASN A 32 -7.50 7.43 10.68
CA ASN A 32 -6.57 8.01 11.66
C ASN A 32 -7.19 9.22 12.39
N GLN A 33 -7.89 10.08 11.67
CA GLN A 33 -8.60 11.20 12.29
C GLN A 33 -9.66 10.70 13.27
N HIS A 34 -10.47 9.71 12.89
CA HIS A 34 -11.51 9.15 13.76
C HIS A 34 -10.92 8.42 14.98
N ARG A 35 -9.81 7.68 14.81
CA ARG A 35 -9.07 7.11 15.95
C ARG A 35 -8.60 8.18 16.93
N GLY A 36 -8.06 9.30 16.43
CA GLY A 36 -7.64 10.42 17.26
C GLY A 36 -8.79 11.01 18.08
N MET A 37 -9.96 11.18 17.46
CA MET A 37 -11.17 11.67 18.14
C MET A 37 -11.66 10.69 19.20
N LEU A 38 -11.73 9.40 18.87
CA LEU A 38 -12.16 8.35 19.80
C LEU A 38 -11.21 8.22 20.98
N ASN A 39 -9.89 8.18 20.74
CA ASN A 39 -8.88 8.15 21.79
C ASN A 39 -9.10 9.29 22.81
N LYS A 40 -9.38 10.50 22.32
CA LYS A 40 -9.61 11.66 23.17
C LYS A 40 -10.88 11.51 24.02
N GLU A 41 -11.98 11.04 23.44
CA GLU A 41 -13.25 10.86 24.16
C GLU A 41 -13.19 9.70 25.18
N PHE A 42 -12.58 8.56 24.80
CA PHE A 42 -12.39 7.45 25.72
C PHE A 42 -11.46 7.83 26.88
N LYS A 43 -10.35 8.53 26.60
CA LYS A 43 -9.45 9.03 27.64
C LYS A 43 -10.20 9.93 28.61
N LYS A 44 -11.01 10.85 28.13
CA LYS A 44 -11.82 11.74 28.97
C LYS A 44 -12.78 10.95 29.88
N LYS A 45 -13.49 9.96 29.35
CA LYS A 45 -14.37 9.09 30.13
C LYS A 45 -13.60 8.27 31.17
N PHE A 46 -12.45 7.70 30.78
CA PHE A 46 -11.61 6.88 31.67
C PHE A 46 -11.05 7.73 32.82
N ASP A 47 -10.57 8.93 32.55
CA ASP A 47 -10.01 9.83 33.58
C ASP A 47 -11.10 10.35 34.54
N ALA A 48 -12.33 10.56 34.06
CA ALA A 48 -13.44 11.01 34.88
C ALA A 48 -14.08 9.93 35.75
N GLU A 49 -13.87 8.64 35.45
CA GLU A 49 -14.42 7.53 36.24
C GLU A 49 -13.53 7.25 37.46
N SER A 50 -14.12 7.16 38.64
CA SER A 50 -13.41 6.85 39.91
C SER A 50 -13.45 5.36 40.25
N ASN A 51 -14.42 4.61 39.73
CA ASN A 51 -14.61 3.21 40.05
C ASN A 51 -13.72 2.33 39.18
N THR A 52 -12.87 1.51 39.80
CA THR A 52 -11.89 0.67 39.11
C THR A 52 -12.53 -0.36 38.17
N PHE A 53 -13.66 -0.96 38.56
CA PHE A 53 -14.40 -1.92 37.72
C PHE A 53 -14.96 -1.24 36.45
N LYS A 54 -15.51 -0.04 36.60
CA LYS A 54 -16.00 0.73 35.47
C LYS A 54 -14.87 1.22 34.56
N LYS A 55 -13.71 1.57 35.11
CA LYS A 55 -12.52 1.88 34.32
C LYS A 55 -12.09 0.72 33.44
N GLU A 56 -12.08 -0.51 34.00
CA GLU A 56 -11.72 -1.69 33.22
C GLU A 56 -12.74 -1.99 32.13
N ALA A 57 -14.03 -1.80 32.41
CA ALA A 57 -15.09 -1.91 31.39
C ALA A 57 -14.90 -0.88 30.24
N ILE A 58 -14.64 0.40 30.58
CA ILE A 58 -14.36 1.46 29.59
C ILE A 58 -13.16 1.07 28.72
N LYS A 59 -12.09 0.52 29.32
CA LYS A 59 -10.92 0.05 28.58
C LYS A 59 -11.25 -1.11 27.65
N GLY A 60 -12.04 -2.07 28.11
CA GLY A 60 -12.50 -3.21 27.31
C GLY A 60 -13.33 -2.75 26.10
N ASP A 61 -14.30 -1.86 26.32
CA ASP A 61 -15.13 -1.25 25.28
C ASP A 61 -14.29 -0.51 24.25
N PHE A 62 -13.27 0.25 24.71
CA PHE A 62 -12.36 0.95 23.82
C PHE A 62 -11.58 0.00 22.93
N LEU A 63 -10.97 -1.05 23.48
CA LEU A 63 -10.20 -2.03 22.72
C LEU A 63 -11.08 -2.77 21.70
N PHE A 64 -12.28 -3.16 22.11
CA PHE A 64 -13.25 -3.78 21.20
C PHE A 64 -13.63 -2.86 20.04
N PHE A 65 -13.87 -1.58 20.35
CA PHE A 65 -14.22 -0.59 19.34
C PHE A 65 -13.09 -0.32 18.36
N MET A 66 -11.85 -0.23 18.86
CA MET A 66 -10.67 -0.05 18.02
C MET A 66 -10.46 -1.24 17.07
N LYS A 67 -10.59 -2.47 17.58
CA LYS A 67 -10.51 -3.67 16.74
C LYS A 67 -11.58 -3.70 15.64
N LYS A 68 -12.81 -3.27 15.98
CA LYS A 68 -13.90 -3.16 15.00
C LYS A 68 -13.60 -2.09 13.94
N MET A 69 -13.01 -0.96 14.35
CA MET A 69 -12.60 0.11 13.43
C MET A 69 -11.51 -0.39 12.47
N ASP A 70 -10.53 -1.17 12.95
CA ASP A 70 -9.47 -1.75 12.11
C ASP A 70 -10.06 -2.68 11.03
N SER A 71 -11.06 -3.49 11.39
CA SER A 71 -11.77 -4.35 10.44
C SER A 71 -12.53 -3.53 9.37
N ILE A 72 -13.18 -2.44 9.76
CA ILE A 72 -13.91 -1.57 8.81
C ILE A 72 -12.93 -0.83 7.90
N GLU A 73 -11.82 -0.31 8.44
CA GLU A 73 -10.76 0.30 7.64
C GLU A 73 -10.20 -0.69 6.62
N ASN A 74 -9.94 -1.93 7.04
CA ASN A 74 -9.45 -2.96 6.13
C ASN A 74 -10.44 -3.20 4.97
N THR A 75 -11.75 -3.22 5.23
CA THR A 75 -12.77 -3.32 4.18
C THR A 75 -12.70 -2.14 3.20
N ALA A 76 -12.51 -0.92 3.70
CA ALA A 76 -12.34 0.26 2.87
C ALA A 76 -11.04 0.21 2.03
N LEU A 77 -9.95 -0.30 2.60
CA LEU A 77 -8.68 -0.50 1.88
C LEU A 77 -8.79 -1.56 0.78
N ILE A 78 -9.58 -2.62 0.98
CA ILE A 78 -9.90 -3.59 -0.08
C ILE A 78 -10.66 -2.90 -1.21
N GLY A 79 -11.61 -2.03 -0.89
CA GLY A 79 -12.32 -1.22 -1.89
C GLY A 79 -11.37 -0.31 -2.67
N ALA A 80 -10.41 0.34 -2.01
CA ALA A 80 -9.38 1.15 -2.65
C ALA A 80 -8.50 0.29 -3.59
N LEU A 81 -8.11 -0.91 -3.16
CA LEU A 81 -7.32 -1.85 -3.99
C LEU A 81 -8.07 -2.24 -5.26
N LEU A 82 -9.35 -2.58 -5.17
CA LEU A 82 -10.16 -2.92 -6.34
C LEU A 82 -10.26 -1.75 -7.32
N LYS A 83 -10.43 -0.52 -6.81
CA LYS A 83 -10.48 0.68 -7.64
C LYS A 83 -9.17 0.92 -8.38
N VAL A 84 -8.04 0.82 -7.68
CA VAL A 84 -6.70 0.99 -8.26
C VAL A 84 -6.44 -0.07 -9.34
N ARG A 85 -6.74 -1.33 -9.08
CA ARG A 85 -6.58 -2.41 -10.06
C ARG A 85 -7.42 -2.18 -11.32
N ASN A 86 -8.67 -1.81 -11.17
CA ASN A 86 -9.52 -1.52 -12.33
C ASN A 86 -8.93 -0.38 -13.18
N ILE A 87 -8.32 0.63 -12.57
CA ILE A 87 -7.66 1.72 -13.29
C ILE A 87 -6.42 1.20 -14.03
N GLU A 88 -5.58 0.39 -13.38
CA GLU A 88 -4.37 -0.19 -13.97
C GLU A 88 -4.71 -1.12 -15.14
N ASP A 89 -5.72 -1.98 -14.98
CA ASP A 89 -6.21 -2.85 -16.04
C ASP A 89 -6.71 -2.06 -17.26
N LEU A 90 -7.47 -0.98 -17.04
CA LEU A 90 -7.93 -0.10 -18.12
C LEU A 90 -6.77 0.62 -18.82
N GLN A 91 -5.73 1.02 -18.09
CA GLN A 91 -4.54 1.63 -18.67
C GLN A 91 -3.77 0.62 -19.52
N THR A 92 -3.64 -0.63 -19.04
CA THR A 92 -2.99 -1.71 -19.78
C THR A 92 -3.74 -2.00 -21.09
N LEU A 93 -5.08 -2.09 -21.06
CA LEU A 93 -5.89 -2.30 -22.26
C LEU A 93 -5.74 -1.17 -23.30
N LYS A 94 -5.62 0.08 -22.86
CA LYS A 94 -5.36 1.22 -23.75
C LYS A 94 -3.98 1.18 -24.39
N THR A 95 -3.00 0.59 -23.69
CA THR A 95 -1.61 0.49 -24.16
C THR A 95 -1.40 -0.68 -25.12
N ILE A 96 -2.26 -1.72 -25.11
CA ILE A 96 -2.22 -2.85 -26.04
C ILE A 96 -2.42 -2.39 -27.50
N GLY A 97 -3.04 -1.22 -27.73
CA GLY A 97 -3.12 -0.56 -29.04
C GLY A 97 -1.86 0.17 -29.50
N GLY A 98 -0.83 0.31 -28.66
CA GLY A 98 0.46 0.92 -28.96
C GLY A 98 1.54 0.19 -28.19
N ILE A 99 2.57 -0.30 -28.88
CA ILE A 99 3.71 -1.09 -28.44
C ILE A 99 4.01 -0.90 -26.95
N SER A 100 3.49 -1.79 -26.11
CA SER A 100 3.78 -1.82 -24.69
C SER A 100 5.17 -2.42 -24.47
N GLN A 101 6.13 -1.60 -24.06
CA GLN A 101 7.35 -2.13 -23.48
C GLN A 101 6.98 -2.62 -22.05
N ASN A 102 6.75 -3.91 -21.90
CA ASN A 102 6.77 -4.53 -20.58
C ASN A 102 8.14 -4.21 -19.94
N PRO A 103 8.17 -3.63 -18.73
CA PRO A 103 9.44 -3.41 -18.06
C PRO A 103 10.11 -4.77 -17.88
N THR A 104 11.27 -4.94 -18.48
CA THR A 104 12.11 -6.11 -18.30
C THR A 104 12.61 -6.16 -16.86
N ASP A 105 12.71 -7.34 -16.28
CA ASP A 105 13.21 -7.55 -14.91
C ASP A 105 14.63 -7.01 -14.69
N LYS A 106 15.36 -6.75 -15.76
CA LYS A 106 16.62 -6.01 -15.81
C LYS A 106 16.76 -5.35 -17.17
N PRO A 107 16.54 -4.03 -17.31
CA PRO A 107 16.92 -3.33 -18.53
C PRO A 107 18.40 -3.57 -18.82
N ALA A 108 18.75 -3.88 -20.06
CA ALA A 108 20.16 -3.91 -20.46
C ALA A 108 20.77 -2.52 -20.21
N ASN A 109 21.88 -2.45 -19.45
CA ASN A 109 22.62 -1.23 -19.09
C ASN A 109 22.00 -0.37 -17.97
N VAL A 110 21.45 -0.98 -16.90
CA VAL A 110 21.08 -0.25 -15.68
C VAL A 110 22.35 0.24 -14.98
N GLU A 111 22.53 1.55 -14.88
CA GLU A 111 23.64 2.17 -14.15
C GLU A 111 23.36 2.21 -12.63
N LYS A 112 22.09 2.43 -12.25
CA LYS A 112 21.65 2.45 -10.87
C LYS A 112 20.31 1.75 -10.78
N ILE A 113 20.19 0.77 -9.89
CA ILE A 113 18.93 0.08 -9.56
C ILE A 113 18.08 1.03 -8.71
N ALA A 114 16.75 0.94 -8.86
CA ALA A 114 15.87 1.66 -7.96
C ALA A 114 16.09 1.20 -6.52
N ASP A 115 16.02 2.12 -5.56
CA ASP A 115 16.30 1.86 -4.16
C ASP A 115 15.28 2.54 -3.25
N TYR A 116 14.95 1.86 -2.13
CA TYR A 116 14.04 2.39 -1.13
C TYR A 116 14.84 3.14 -0.03
N PRO A 117 14.35 4.27 0.50
CA PRO A 117 15.01 4.97 1.60
C PRO A 117 15.25 4.04 2.79
N GLY A 118 16.52 3.90 3.20
CA GLY A 118 16.94 2.93 4.21
C GLY A 118 17.04 1.47 3.73
N GLY A 119 16.86 1.22 2.43
CA GLY A 119 17.08 -0.07 1.77
C GLY A 119 15.90 -1.05 1.90
N MET A 120 16.07 -2.22 1.30
CA MET A 120 15.02 -3.24 1.20
C MET A 120 14.58 -3.83 2.55
N ASN A 121 15.43 -3.79 3.58
CA ASN A 121 15.05 -4.25 4.92
C ASN A 121 14.07 -3.26 5.57
N THR A 122 14.29 -1.97 5.38
CA THR A 122 13.36 -0.92 5.85
C THR A 122 12.01 -1.06 5.16
N LEU A 123 12.00 -1.27 3.83
CA LEU A 123 10.76 -1.55 3.10
C LEU A 123 10.00 -2.76 3.67
N ARG A 124 10.70 -3.88 3.90
CA ARG A 124 10.06 -5.08 4.48
C ARG A 124 9.45 -4.82 5.85
N GLN A 125 10.16 -4.08 6.70
CA GLN A 125 9.68 -3.72 8.03
C GLN A 125 8.45 -2.81 7.94
N GLU A 126 8.46 -1.83 7.07
CA GLU A 126 7.33 -0.92 6.86
C GLU A 126 6.11 -1.66 6.32
N VAL A 127 6.30 -2.53 5.32
CA VAL A 127 5.24 -3.40 4.80
C VAL A 127 4.68 -4.30 5.90
N ALA A 128 5.54 -4.92 6.73
CA ALA A 128 5.10 -5.76 7.84
C ALA A 128 4.25 -4.99 8.86
N ASN A 129 4.61 -3.75 9.17
CA ASN A 129 3.86 -2.88 10.09
C ASN A 129 2.50 -2.42 9.52
N LEU A 130 2.33 -2.47 8.19
CA LEU A 130 1.11 -2.07 7.51
C LEU A 130 0.15 -3.23 7.24
N LEU A 131 0.58 -4.49 7.46
CA LEU A 131 -0.25 -5.67 7.27
C LEU A 131 -1.37 -5.74 8.32
N TYR A 132 -2.60 -5.93 7.87
CA TYR A 132 -3.71 -6.31 8.73
C TYR A 132 -3.78 -7.85 8.83
N VAL A 133 -3.19 -8.38 9.90
CA VAL A 133 -3.01 -9.83 10.07
C VAL A 133 -4.22 -10.57 10.63
N ASP A 134 -5.11 -9.88 11.36
CA ASP A 134 -6.30 -10.47 11.99
C ASP A 134 -7.27 -11.14 10.99
N GLY A 135 -7.19 -10.77 9.71
CA GLY A 135 -7.99 -11.36 8.64
C GLY A 135 -7.32 -12.54 7.91
N VAL A 136 -6.07 -12.85 8.24
CA VAL A 136 -5.31 -13.92 7.59
C VAL A 136 -5.48 -15.22 8.36
N ASN A 137 -6.34 -16.10 7.87
CA ASN A 137 -6.56 -17.42 8.46
C ASN A 137 -5.80 -18.48 7.66
N SER A 138 -5.12 -19.38 8.33
CA SER A 138 -4.44 -20.54 7.72
C SER A 138 -4.23 -21.64 8.75
N ASP A 139 -4.38 -22.89 8.33
CA ASP A 139 -3.98 -24.06 9.12
C ASP A 139 -2.46 -24.23 9.20
N ALA A 140 -1.73 -23.57 8.31
CA ALA A 140 -0.28 -23.56 8.30
C ALA A 140 0.26 -22.48 9.26
N LYS A 141 1.28 -22.83 10.04
CA LYS A 141 1.96 -21.89 10.93
C LYS A 141 2.63 -20.72 10.21
N THR A 142 2.83 -20.85 8.90
CA THR A 142 3.53 -19.85 8.09
C THR A 142 2.88 -19.76 6.74
N VAL A 143 2.56 -18.57 6.29
CA VAL A 143 2.09 -18.27 4.94
C VAL A 143 3.10 -17.41 4.20
N LYS A 144 3.25 -17.65 2.90
CA LYS A 144 4.23 -16.95 2.05
C LYS A 144 3.54 -16.34 0.84
N THR A 145 4.08 -15.23 0.37
CA THR A 145 3.69 -14.61 -0.89
C THR A 145 4.88 -13.94 -1.55
N ASP A 146 4.93 -13.96 -2.86
CA ASP A 146 5.84 -13.17 -3.68
C ASP A 146 5.09 -11.95 -4.20
N VAL A 147 5.58 -10.77 -3.90
CA VAL A 147 4.97 -9.53 -4.38
C VAL A 147 5.84 -8.92 -5.46
N VAL A 148 5.23 -8.71 -6.62
CA VAL A 148 5.84 -8.06 -7.77
C VAL A 148 5.21 -6.69 -7.94
N PHE A 149 6.02 -5.66 -8.19
CA PHE A 149 5.56 -4.30 -8.43
C PHE A 149 6.54 -3.53 -9.32
N ILE A 150 6.09 -2.42 -9.85
CA ILE A 150 6.91 -1.53 -10.68
C ILE A 150 7.20 -0.26 -9.89
N VAL A 151 8.47 0.16 -9.86
CA VAL A 151 8.88 1.49 -9.47
C VAL A 151 8.87 2.36 -10.71
N GLU A 152 8.06 3.39 -10.69
CA GLU A 152 7.91 4.36 -11.78
C GLU A 152 9.07 5.35 -11.83
N LYS A 153 9.18 6.11 -12.92
CA LYS A 153 10.22 7.13 -13.13
C LYS A 153 10.23 8.23 -12.06
N ASP A 154 9.09 8.47 -11.42
CA ASP A 154 8.95 9.45 -10.32
C ASP A 154 9.16 8.84 -8.92
N GLY A 155 9.54 7.56 -8.86
CA GLY A 155 9.76 6.81 -7.62
C GLY A 155 8.48 6.28 -6.97
N SER A 156 7.29 6.53 -7.54
CA SER A 156 6.05 5.90 -7.07
C SER A 156 6.00 4.43 -7.47
N ILE A 157 5.10 3.65 -6.84
CA ILE A 157 4.89 2.25 -7.22
C ILE A 157 3.56 2.06 -7.93
N SER A 158 3.51 1.07 -8.80
CA SER A 158 2.33 0.67 -9.57
C SER A 158 2.33 -0.83 -9.85
N ASN A 159 1.22 -1.34 -10.36
CA ASN A 159 1.07 -2.74 -10.78
C ASN A 159 1.52 -3.73 -9.70
N VAL A 160 1.05 -3.52 -8.46
CA VAL A 160 1.38 -4.39 -7.33
C VAL A 160 0.54 -5.66 -7.41
N HIS A 161 1.20 -6.80 -7.53
CA HIS A 161 0.57 -8.12 -7.57
C HIS A 161 1.28 -9.07 -6.61
N ALA A 162 0.51 -9.67 -5.72
CA ALA A 162 0.98 -10.69 -4.80
C ALA A 162 0.46 -12.08 -5.22
N GLN A 163 1.34 -13.06 -5.20
CA GLN A 163 1.03 -14.44 -5.55
C GLN A 163 1.61 -15.40 -4.50
N GLY A 164 0.73 -16.13 -3.84
CA GLY A 164 1.03 -17.14 -2.82
C GLY A 164 -0.21 -17.95 -2.52
N ASP A 165 -0.10 -18.95 -1.65
CA ASP A 165 -1.16 -19.93 -1.38
C ASP A 165 -2.32 -19.34 -0.56
N ASN A 166 -2.10 -18.24 0.18
CA ASN A 166 -3.13 -17.62 0.99
C ASN A 166 -3.64 -16.33 0.31
N PHE A 167 -4.87 -16.39 -0.18
CA PHE A 167 -5.51 -15.27 -0.89
C PHE A 167 -5.59 -14.00 -0.05
N THR A 168 -5.96 -14.13 1.24
CA THR A 168 -6.11 -12.97 2.12
C THR A 168 -4.76 -12.32 2.37
N PHE A 169 -3.72 -13.11 2.63
CA PHE A 169 -2.35 -12.58 2.80
C PHE A 169 -1.85 -11.89 1.54
N ASN A 170 -2.12 -12.43 0.34
CA ASN A 170 -1.79 -11.77 -0.92
C ASN A 170 -2.41 -10.36 -0.99
N ARG A 171 -3.72 -10.23 -0.68
CA ARG A 171 -4.41 -8.92 -0.69
C ARG A 171 -3.86 -7.96 0.34
N GLN A 172 -3.54 -8.44 1.55
CA GLN A 172 -2.94 -7.61 2.59
C GLN A 172 -1.55 -7.10 2.19
N ALA A 173 -0.75 -7.94 1.56
CA ALA A 173 0.58 -7.56 1.05
C ALA A 173 0.49 -6.47 -0.04
N GLU A 174 -0.48 -6.56 -0.94
CA GLU A 174 -0.73 -5.53 -1.97
C GLU A 174 -1.18 -4.20 -1.34
N ILE A 175 -2.14 -4.24 -0.40
CA ILE A 175 -2.62 -3.07 0.33
C ILE A 175 -1.47 -2.41 1.10
N ALA A 176 -0.64 -3.20 1.78
CA ALA A 176 0.49 -2.69 2.55
C ALA A 176 1.48 -1.95 1.64
N LEU A 177 1.84 -2.54 0.48
CA LEU A 177 2.72 -1.88 -0.49
C LEU A 177 2.13 -0.59 -1.05
N TYR A 178 0.86 -0.56 -1.47
CA TYR A 178 0.23 0.69 -1.92
C TYR A 178 0.08 1.73 -0.80
N SER A 179 0.19 1.32 0.46
CA SER A 179 0.07 2.20 1.64
C SER A 179 1.39 2.79 2.13
N ILE A 180 2.54 2.38 1.58
CA ILE A 180 3.84 2.98 1.95
C ILE A 180 3.83 4.49 1.61
N THR A 181 4.49 5.27 2.46
CA THR A 181 4.50 6.74 2.32
C THR A 181 5.69 7.25 1.56
N GLU A 182 6.84 6.62 1.71
CA GLU A 182 8.08 7.02 1.08
C GLU A 182 8.12 6.62 -0.40
N LYS A 183 8.79 7.43 -1.20
CA LYS A 183 9.06 7.14 -2.61
C LYS A 183 10.41 6.46 -2.76
N PHE A 184 10.50 5.58 -3.74
CA PHE A 184 11.79 5.04 -4.20
C PHE A 184 12.64 6.11 -4.91
N SER A 185 13.96 5.96 -4.85
CA SER A 185 14.83 6.52 -5.86
C SER A 185 14.67 5.68 -7.13
N PRO A 186 14.30 6.24 -8.30
CA PRO A 186 14.09 5.46 -9.52
C PRO A 186 15.39 4.82 -10.03
N ALA A 187 15.26 3.79 -10.84
CA ALA A 187 16.39 3.24 -11.59
C ALA A 187 16.87 4.24 -12.63
N LEU A 188 18.17 4.22 -12.95
CA LEU A 188 18.78 5.08 -13.96
C LEU A 188 19.37 4.22 -15.09
N VAL A 189 19.07 4.62 -16.32
CA VAL A 189 19.65 4.09 -17.55
C VAL A 189 20.18 5.28 -18.37
N LYS A 190 21.49 5.34 -18.57
CA LYS A 190 22.17 6.50 -19.23
C LYS A 190 21.85 7.85 -18.57
N GLY A 191 21.71 7.84 -17.23
CA GLY A 191 21.37 9.03 -16.45
C GLY A 191 19.88 9.38 -16.39
N ASP A 192 19.02 8.76 -17.21
CA ASP A 192 17.57 9.01 -17.23
C ASP A 192 16.81 8.07 -16.30
N PRO A 193 15.79 8.57 -15.55
CA PRO A 193 14.92 7.73 -14.74
C PRO A 193 14.14 6.73 -15.61
N GLU A 194 14.18 5.45 -15.21
CA GLU A 194 13.49 4.37 -15.91
C GLU A 194 12.65 3.52 -14.96
N ARG A 195 11.59 2.90 -15.53
CA ARG A 195 10.72 1.97 -14.81
C ARG A 195 11.49 0.71 -14.45
N PHE A 196 11.34 0.25 -13.21
CA PHE A 196 12.05 -0.93 -12.72
C PHE A 196 11.10 -1.89 -12.01
N ARG A 197 11.17 -3.18 -12.36
CA ARG A 197 10.34 -4.21 -11.76
C ARG A 197 11.05 -4.82 -10.55
N PHE A 198 10.37 -4.82 -9.41
CA PHE A 198 10.81 -5.48 -8.19
C PHE A 198 10.03 -6.76 -7.91
N ARG A 199 10.69 -7.68 -7.21
CA ARG A 199 10.05 -8.84 -6.59
C ARG A 199 10.56 -8.97 -5.16
N ILE A 200 9.64 -9.04 -4.20
CA ILE A 200 9.97 -9.25 -2.79
C ILE A 200 9.18 -10.44 -2.23
N PRO A 201 9.86 -11.42 -1.63
CA PRO A 201 9.19 -12.46 -0.88
C PRO A 201 8.78 -11.91 0.49
N LEU A 202 7.55 -12.19 0.91
CA LEU A 202 7.03 -11.90 2.23
C LEU A 202 6.61 -13.20 2.92
N THR A 203 6.85 -13.26 4.22
CA THR A 203 6.48 -14.41 5.05
C THR A 203 5.80 -13.89 6.31
N LEU A 204 4.63 -14.46 6.62
CA LEU A 204 3.90 -14.18 7.86
C LEU A 204 3.86 -15.47 8.69
N THR A 205 4.29 -15.37 9.94
CA THR A 205 4.11 -16.44 10.95
C THR A 205 2.82 -16.16 11.71
N ILE A 206 1.92 -17.13 11.71
CA ILE A 206 0.64 -17.07 12.42
C ILE A 206 0.91 -17.66 13.80
N SER A 207 0.79 -16.84 14.84
CA SER A 207 0.83 -17.28 16.24
C SER A 207 -0.59 -17.58 16.71
N ASP A 208 -0.78 -18.73 17.33
CA ASP A 208 -2.03 -19.16 17.98
C ASP A 208 -2.44 -18.19 19.11
#